data_22799bedf81afd073fecd1d492e1a4c7
#
_entry.id   22799bedf81afd073fecd1d492e1a4c7
#
_cell.length_a   1.000
_cell.length_b   1.000
_cell.length_c   1.000
_cell.angle_alpha   90.00
_cell.angle_beta   90.00
_cell.angle_gamma   90.00
#
_symmetry.space_group_name_H-M   'P 1'
#
loop_
_entity.id
_entity.type
_entity.pdbx_description
1 polymer ?
#
loop_
_entity_poly.entity_id
_entity_poly.type
_entity_poly.pdbx_seq_one_letter_code
_entity_poly.pdbx_strand_id
1 'polypeptide(L)'
;MLRAHKVETMKLRLALGMGNIAPETLVFSTVNGDLLSPNNLSRDWRRVSAAKELPRVSFHALRHTHASVLIRASVDILTISRRLGHSKPSVTLDTYGHLIEGSDKAAAEAISRALK
;
A
#
# COMPACT_ATOMS: atom_id res chain seq x y z
N MET A 1 6.74 -9.48 9.45
CA MET A 1 5.42 -9.63 8.81
C MET A 1 5.46 -10.50 7.54
N LEU A 2 6.09 -10.09 6.42
CA LEU A 2 6.16 -10.89 5.18
C LEU A 2 6.86 -12.25 5.33
N ARG A 3 7.94 -12.32 6.12
CA ARG A 3 8.63 -13.61 6.40
C ARG A 3 7.72 -14.60 7.13
N ALA A 4 6.94 -14.13 8.11
CA ALA A 4 5.98 -14.97 8.82
C ALA A 4 4.87 -15.47 7.87
N HIS A 5 4.33 -14.59 7.02
CA HIS A 5 3.36 -14.97 5.99
C HIS A 5 3.90 -16.07 5.07
N LYS A 6 5.15 -15.90 4.58
CA LYS A 6 5.80 -16.94 3.73
C LYS A 6 5.89 -18.28 4.44
N VAL A 7 6.28 -18.30 5.72
CA VAL A 7 6.38 -19.52 6.52
C VAL A 7 5.03 -20.20 6.68
N GLU A 8 3.98 -19.44 7.00
CA GLU A 8 2.62 -19.99 7.17
C GLU A 8 2.05 -20.52 5.84
N THR A 9 2.26 -19.81 4.73
CA THR A 9 1.88 -20.27 3.39
C THR A 9 2.62 -21.58 3.04
N MET A 10 3.91 -21.66 3.36
CA MET A 10 4.71 -22.87 3.10
C MET A 10 4.21 -24.07 3.94
N LYS A 11 3.93 -23.87 5.22
CA LYS A 11 3.34 -24.92 6.09
C LYS A 11 2.01 -25.42 5.53
N LEU A 12 1.13 -24.51 5.13
CA LEU A 12 -0.17 -24.87 4.55
C LEU A 12 0.01 -25.69 3.26
N ARG A 13 0.89 -25.27 2.36
CA ARG A 13 1.16 -26.01 1.11
C ARG A 13 1.73 -27.39 1.38
N LEU A 14 2.66 -27.52 2.31
CA LEU A 14 3.21 -28.82 2.71
C LEU A 14 2.14 -29.74 3.30
N ALA A 15 1.26 -29.22 4.15
CA ALA A 15 0.14 -29.98 4.71
C ALA A 15 -0.84 -30.46 3.63
N LEU A 16 -0.96 -29.75 2.51
CA LEU A 16 -1.78 -30.11 1.35
C LEU A 16 -1.02 -30.94 0.30
N GLY A 17 0.24 -31.32 0.55
CA GLY A 17 1.05 -32.08 -0.42
C GLY A 17 1.49 -31.29 -1.67
N MET A 18 1.44 -29.95 -1.64
CA MET A 18 1.67 -29.08 -2.83
C MET A 18 3.14 -28.70 -3.05
N GLY A 19 4.07 -29.17 -2.25
CA GLY A 19 5.49 -28.84 -2.39
C GLY A 19 5.86 -27.38 -2.10
N ASN A 20 7.07 -26.98 -2.51
CA ASN A 20 7.61 -25.65 -2.24
C ASN A 20 6.94 -24.53 -3.06
N ILE A 21 7.05 -23.29 -2.57
CA ILE A 21 6.62 -22.07 -3.27
C ILE A 21 7.67 -21.75 -4.34
N ALA A 22 7.26 -21.61 -5.60
CA ALA A 22 8.13 -21.17 -6.66
C ALA A 22 8.62 -19.71 -6.42
N PRO A 23 9.85 -19.35 -6.80
CA PRO A 23 10.43 -18.02 -6.55
C PRO A 23 9.59 -16.87 -7.11
N GLU A 24 8.93 -17.10 -8.24
CA GLU A 24 8.08 -16.15 -8.97
C GLU A 24 6.64 -16.05 -8.43
N THR A 25 6.29 -16.87 -7.43
CA THR A 25 4.93 -16.86 -6.85
C THR A 25 4.67 -15.51 -6.17
N LEU A 26 3.50 -14.96 -6.43
CA LEU A 26 3.06 -13.71 -5.80
C LEU A 26 3.02 -13.83 -4.28
N VAL A 27 3.43 -12.77 -3.59
CA VAL A 27 3.43 -12.71 -2.13
C VAL A 27 2.03 -12.94 -1.56
N PHE A 28 1.00 -12.40 -2.21
CA PHE A 28 -0.40 -12.60 -1.88
C PHE A 28 -1.08 -13.33 -3.04
N SER A 29 -1.25 -14.62 -2.90
CA SER A 29 -1.85 -15.51 -3.89
C SER A 29 -2.82 -16.47 -3.22
N THR A 30 -3.56 -17.23 -4.03
CA THR A 30 -4.25 -18.43 -3.55
C THR A 30 -3.22 -19.46 -3.08
N VAL A 31 -3.67 -20.51 -2.42
CA VAL A 31 -2.78 -21.63 -2.03
C VAL A 31 -2.11 -22.30 -3.23
N ASN A 32 -2.76 -22.25 -4.40
CA ASN A 32 -2.23 -22.77 -5.67
C ASN A 32 -1.18 -21.84 -6.32
N GLY A 33 -1.06 -20.60 -5.85
CA GLY A 33 -0.18 -19.58 -6.43
C GLY A 33 -0.87 -18.63 -7.40
N ASP A 34 -2.18 -18.77 -7.64
CA ASP A 34 -2.95 -17.93 -8.54
C ASP A 34 -3.23 -16.55 -7.96
N LEU A 35 -3.56 -15.59 -8.83
CA LEU A 35 -4.00 -14.26 -8.45
C LEU A 35 -5.24 -14.30 -7.55
N LEU A 36 -5.21 -13.54 -6.47
CA LEU A 36 -6.41 -13.30 -5.66
C LEU A 36 -7.42 -12.47 -6.46
N SER A 37 -8.67 -12.92 -6.50
CA SER A 37 -9.75 -12.13 -7.07
C SER A 37 -10.00 -10.86 -6.24
N PRO A 38 -9.97 -9.66 -6.82
CA PRO A 38 -10.22 -8.40 -6.10
C PRO A 38 -11.60 -8.38 -5.40
N ASN A 39 -12.59 -8.99 -6.04
CA ASN A 39 -13.94 -9.09 -5.47
C ASN A 39 -13.99 -9.99 -4.24
N ASN A 40 -13.31 -11.14 -4.30
CA ASN A 40 -13.22 -12.06 -3.16
C ASN A 40 -12.46 -11.40 -2.00
N LEU A 41 -11.33 -10.75 -2.29
CA LEU A 41 -10.54 -10.04 -1.29
C LEU A 41 -11.36 -8.93 -0.60
N SER A 42 -12.11 -8.15 -1.38
CA SER A 42 -12.98 -7.08 -0.85
C SER A 42 -14.13 -7.63 0.00
N ARG A 43 -14.68 -8.78 -0.38
CA ARG A 43 -15.73 -9.48 0.39
C ARG A 43 -15.16 -10.02 1.72
N ASP A 44 -14.00 -10.67 1.66
CA ASP A 44 -13.36 -11.25 2.83
C ASP A 44 -12.90 -10.17 3.81
N TRP A 45 -12.39 -9.05 3.30
CA TRP A 45 -12.07 -7.87 4.10
C TRP A 45 -13.29 -7.35 4.87
N ARG A 46 -14.43 -7.20 4.17
CA ARG A 46 -15.69 -6.74 4.82
C ARG A 46 -16.13 -7.71 5.91
N ARG A 47 -16.02 -9.01 5.68
CA ARG A 47 -16.37 -10.04 6.67
C ARG A 47 -15.47 -9.98 7.90
N VAL A 48 -14.15 -9.90 7.71
CA VAL A 48 -13.17 -9.83 8.80
C VAL A 48 -13.31 -8.51 9.57
N SER A 49 -13.49 -7.39 8.88
CA SER A 49 -13.69 -6.09 9.51
C SER A 49 -14.95 -6.05 10.39
N ALA A 50 -16.05 -6.63 9.91
CA ALA A 50 -17.28 -6.74 10.69
C ALA A 50 -17.11 -7.64 11.92
N ALA A 51 -16.44 -8.80 11.77
CA ALA A 51 -16.18 -9.73 12.87
C ALA A 51 -15.23 -9.15 13.95
N LYS A 52 -14.44 -8.13 13.60
CA LYS A 52 -13.51 -7.42 14.50
C LYS A 52 -14.01 -6.07 14.92
N GLU A 53 -15.28 -5.74 14.64
CA GLU A 53 -15.90 -4.46 14.98
C GLU A 53 -15.11 -3.23 14.48
N LEU A 54 -14.36 -3.41 13.37
CA LEU A 54 -13.59 -2.34 12.77
C LEU A 54 -14.51 -1.40 11.97
N PRO A 55 -14.17 -0.10 11.87
CA PRO A 55 -14.89 0.81 10.99
C PRO A 55 -15.00 0.25 9.57
N ARG A 56 -16.10 0.56 8.87
CA ARG A 56 -16.29 0.19 7.45
C ARG A 56 -15.30 0.95 6.57
N VAL A 57 -14.09 0.40 6.43
CA VAL A 57 -13.02 0.98 5.64
C VAL A 57 -12.79 0.11 4.41
N SER A 58 -12.76 0.70 3.23
CA SER A 58 -12.39 -0.01 1.99
C SER A 58 -10.87 -0.10 1.85
N PHE A 59 -10.38 -1.04 1.02
CA PHE A 59 -8.96 -1.05 0.63
C PHE A 59 -8.52 0.26 -0.01
N HIS A 60 -9.41 0.92 -0.74
CA HIS A 60 -9.13 2.20 -1.36
C HIS A 60 -8.93 3.29 -0.30
N ALA A 61 -9.74 3.30 0.75
CA ALA A 61 -9.58 4.22 1.88
C ALA A 61 -8.25 3.98 2.63
N LEU A 62 -7.83 2.72 2.80
CA LEU A 62 -6.51 2.41 3.38
C LEU A 62 -5.37 2.95 2.50
N ARG A 63 -5.52 2.86 1.18
CA ARG A 63 -4.56 3.44 0.22
C ARG A 63 -4.49 4.97 0.33
N HIS A 64 -5.64 5.63 0.45
CA HIS A 64 -5.71 7.08 0.68
C HIS A 64 -5.05 7.48 2.01
N THR A 65 -5.34 6.76 3.09
CA THR A 65 -4.71 6.97 4.39
C THR A 65 -3.20 6.83 4.31
N HIS A 66 -2.71 5.78 3.64
CA HIS A 66 -1.28 5.56 3.44
C HIS A 66 -0.61 6.73 2.69
N ALA A 67 -1.22 7.20 1.60
CA ALA A 67 -0.73 8.35 0.85
C ALA A 67 -0.69 9.63 1.71
N SER A 68 -1.78 9.92 2.43
CA SER A 68 -1.89 11.10 3.28
C SER A 68 -0.85 11.12 4.42
N VAL A 69 -0.57 9.96 5.02
CA VAL A 69 0.48 9.82 6.05
C VAL A 69 1.86 10.11 5.47
N LEU A 70 2.17 9.61 4.28
CA LEU A 70 3.45 9.86 3.62
C LEU A 70 3.63 11.34 3.24
N ILE A 71 2.57 11.99 2.74
CA ILE A 71 2.58 13.43 2.42
C ILE A 71 2.84 14.26 3.69
N ARG A 72 2.14 13.97 4.77
CA ARG A 72 2.36 14.65 6.06
C ARG A 72 3.77 14.43 6.62
N ALA A 73 4.38 13.30 6.30
CA ALA A 73 5.78 13.01 6.63
C ALA A 73 6.78 13.64 5.63
N SER A 74 6.31 14.54 4.75
CA SER A 74 7.13 15.24 3.76
C SER A 74 7.90 14.32 2.81
N VAL A 75 7.37 13.11 2.55
CA VAL A 75 7.92 12.21 1.53
C VAL A 75 7.62 12.80 0.15
N ASP A 76 8.61 12.79 -0.74
CA ASP A 76 8.45 13.34 -2.08
C ASP A 76 7.38 12.62 -2.90
N ILE A 77 6.70 13.36 -3.75
CA ILE A 77 5.53 12.89 -4.50
C ILE A 77 5.85 11.78 -5.50
N LEU A 78 7.07 11.75 -6.04
CA LEU A 78 7.50 10.71 -6.98
C LEU A 78 7.67 9.38 -6.25
N THR A 79 8.24 9.41 -5.05
CA THR A 79 8.36 8.22 -4.18
C THR A 79 6.98 7.71 -3.79
N ILE A 80 6.06 8.60 -3.41
CA ILE A 80 4.67 8.23 -3.10
C ILE A 80 4.00 7.61 -4.31
N SER A 81 4.10 8.22 -5.48
CA SER A 81 3.51 7.74 -6.74
C SER A 81 4.00 6.31 -7.07
N ARG A 82 5.32 6.08 -7.02
CA ARG A 82 5.93 4.77 -7.26
C ARG A 82 5.45 3.74 -6.24
N ARG A 83 5.40 4.11 -4.96
CA ARG A 83 4.94 3.23 -3.88
C ARG A 83 3.47 2.85 -4.02
N LEU A 84 2.65 3.75 -4.52
CA LEU A 84 1.25 3.50 -4.84
C LEU A 84 1.07 2.74 -6.16
N GLY A 85 2.10 2.59 -6.98
CA GLY A 85 2.01 1.94 -8.29
C GLY A 85 1.23 2.75 -9.32
N HIS A 86 1.23 4.08 -9.19
CA HIS A 86 0.65 4.93 -10.22
C HIS A 86 1.56 4.97 -11.45
N SER A 87 0.98 4.87 -12.64
CA SER A 87 1.73 4.93 -13.91
C SER A 87 2.35 6.30 -14.18
N LYS A 88 1.75 7.37 -13.63
CA LYS A 88 2.21 8.75 -13.76
C LYS A 88 2.08 9.48 -12.42
N PRO A 89 3.07 10.34 -12.06
CA PRO A 89 3.00 11.16 -10.85
C PRO A 89 1.82 12.14 -10.83
N SER A 90 1.34 12.58 -12.00
CA SER A 90 0.16 13.45 -12.10
C SER A 90 -1.07 12.86 -11.43
N VAL A 91 -1.27 11.54 -11.51
CA VAL A 91 -2.39 10.85 -10.82
C VAL A 91 -2.33 11.07 -9.29
N THR A 92 -1.13 11.08 -8.73
CA THR A 92 -0.93 11.35 -7.30
C THR A 92 -1.17 12.82 -6.99
N LEU A 93 -0.68 13.73 -7.83
CA LEU A 93 -0.89 15.17 -7.67
C LEU A 93 -2.37 15.56 -7.80
N ASP A 94 -3.07 15.04 -8.79
CA ASP A 94 -4.50 15.31 -9.00
C ASP A 94 -5.34 14.87 -7.80
N THR A 95 -4.95 13.77 -7.16
CA THR A 95 -5.69 13.23 -6.01
C THR A 95 -5.32 13.87 -4.68
N TYR A 96 -4.04 14.17 -4.47
CA TYR A 96 -3.49 14.54 -3.16
C TYR A 96 -2.80 15.92 -3.14
N GLY A 97 -2.75 16.65 -4.27
CA GLY A 97 -2.07 17.92 -4.37
C GLY A 97 -2.53 18.95 -3.33
N HIS A 98 -3.83 18.93 -2.99
CA HIS A 98 -4.42 19.78 -1.95
C HIS A 98 -3.84 19.54 -0.54
N LEU A 99 -3.19 18.40 -0.28
CA LEU A 99 -2.52 18.10 0.99
C LEU A 99 -1.07 18.62 1.05
N ILE A 100 -0.54 19.13 -0.08
CA ILE A 100 0.85 19.59 -0.21
C ILE A 100 0.92 21.12 0.00
N GLU A 101 -0.21 21.77 0.20
CA GLU A 101 -0.30 23.20 0.43
C GLU A 101 0.52 23.63 1.65
N GLY A 102 1.41 24.63 1.46
CA GLY A 102 2.30 25.17 2.49
C GLY A 102 3.80 24.98 2.25
N SER A 103 4.18 24.28 1.18
CA SER A 103 5.61 24.07 0.84
C SER A 103 6.31 25.34 0.33
N ASP A 104 5.56 26.33 -0.16
CA ASP A 104 6.12 27.55 -0.75
C ASP A 104 6.90 28.40 0.28
N LYS A 105 6.37 28.54 1.50
CA LYS A 105 7.07 29.24 2.59
C LYS A 105 8.35 28.51 2.99
N ALA A 106 8.32 27.19 3.09
CA ALA A 106 9.48 26.38 3.41
C ALA A 106 10.53 26.44 2.29
N ALA A 107 10.12 26.49 1.03
CA ALA A 107 11.00 26.67 -0.12
C ALA A 107 11.66 28.07 -0.10
N ALA A 108 10.90 29.11 0.15
CA ALA A 108 11.42 30.48 0.27
C ALA A 108 12.43 30.63 1.42
N GLU A 109 12.16 30.01 2.57
CA GLU A 109 13.08 29.98 3.69
C GLU A 109 14.36 29.17 3.41
N ALA A 110 14.25 28.07 2.65
CA ALA A 110 15.41 27.27 2.24
C ALA A 110 16.32 28.06 1.29
N ILE A 111 15.75 28.78 0.30
CA ILE A 111 16.50 29.65 -0.61
C ILE A 111 17.19 30.77 0.19
N SER A 112 16.46 31.44 1.08
CA SER A 112 17.02 32.52 1.93
C SER A 112 18.19 32.04 2.78
N ARG A 113 18.20 30.78 3.24
CA ARG A 113 19.30 30.18 3.98
C ARG A 113 20.49 29.81 3.10
N ALA A 114 20.24 29.34 1.88
CA ALA A 114 21.28 28.91 0.94
C ALA A 114 22.06 30.10 0.34
N LEU A 115 21.48 31.30 0.34
CA LEU A 115 22.07 32.52 -0.22
C LEU A 115 22.80 33.39 0.84
N LYS A 116 22.84 32.98 2.07
CA LYS A 116 23.64 33.59 3.17
C LYS A 116 24.98 32.90 3.32
#